data_315bbda9248c4a4c0a7549ab05bc5b9d
#
_entry.id   315bbda9248c4a4c0a7549ab05bc5b9d
#
_cell.length_a   1.000
_cell.length_b   1.000
_cell.length_c   1.000
_cell.angle_alpha   90.00
_cell.angle_beta   90.00
_cell.angle_gamma   90.00
#
_symmetry.space_group_name_H-M   'P 1'
#
loop_
_entity.id
_entity.type
_entity.pdbx_description
1 polymer ?
#
loop_
_entity_poly.entity_id
_entity_poly.type
_entity_poly.pdbx_seq_one_letter_code
_entity_poly.pdbx_strand_id
1 'polypeptide(L)'
;KPDCEFPAMRDFSSLLHDLNRIYYSCNSKLPIIELRQSMIEGWRSTAPQKWASEKSFYTPRGGVFFWEYEQCLLDVIEAVSHQSGKPEPAVSMLREVPGIQRTMFNHRIVAALSFMTGFFSGNGFYQYITGKSEDIVVPLILLPLTIGLYYTYRRLAPSPAISILRVWNEKTDSDS
;
A
#
# COMPACT_ATOMS: atom_id res chain seq x y z
N LYS A 1 -16.58 30.45 -0.52
CA LYS A 1 -15.79 29.64 0.42
C LYS A 1 -14.87 28.80 -0.42
N PRO A 2 -13.56 28.87 -0.24
CA PRO A 2 -12.71 27.84 -0.77
C PRO A 2 -12.97 26.60 0.06
N ASP A 3 -13.74 25.67 -0.47
CA ASP A 3 -13.90 24.34 0.11
C ASP A 3 -12.59 23.56 -0.13
N CYS A 4 -11.53 23.99 0.55
CA CYS A 4 -10.31 23.20 0.67
C CYS A 4 -10.56 22.08 1.65
N GLU A 5 -11.40 21.15 1.27
CA GLU A 5 -11.55 19.90 2.00
C GLU A 5 -10.36 19.00 1.66
N PHE A 6 -9.24 19.25 2.30
CA PHE A 6 -8.21 18.23 2.33
C PHE A 6 -8.75 17.04 3.12
N PRO A 7 -8.59 15.82 2.59
CA PRO A 7 -9.05 14.64 3.31
C PRO A 7 -8.42 14.56 4.70
N ALA A 8 -9.20 14.26 5.72
CA ALA A 8 -8.70 14.05 7.09
C ALA A 8 -7.54 13.05 7.15
N MET A 9 -7.43 12.18 6.15
CA MET A 9 -6.34 11.24 5.95
C MET A 9 -5.00 11.96 5.69
N ARG A 10 -5.02 13.10 4.99
CA ARG A 10 -3.83 13.91 4.75
C ARG A 10 -3.29 14.51 6.05
N ASP A 11 -4.19 15.08 6.86
CA ASP A 11 -3.81 15.67 8.15
C ASP A 11 -3.26 14.60 9.09
N PHE A 12 -3.88 13.43 9.11
CA PHE A 12 -3.39 12.31 9.89
C PHE A 12 -2.04 11.78 9.40
N SER A 13 -1.83 11.72 8.10
CA SER A 13 -0.53 11.33 7.52
C SER A 13 0.57 12.35 7.82
N SER A 14 0.24 13.63 7.84
CA SER A 14 1.17 14.69 8.28
C SER A 14 1.58 14.47 9.74
N LEU A 15 0.62 14.16 10.62
CA LEU A 15 0.90 13.86 12.03
C LEU A 15 1.80 12.62 12.21
N LEU A 16 1.55 11.56 11.42
CA LEU A 16 2.42 10.38 11.42
C LEU A 16 3.83 10.69 10.91
N HIS A 17 3.92 11.58 9.93
CA HIS A 17 5.21 12.01 9.39
C HIS A 17 5.98 12.85 10.40
N ASP A 18 5.33 13.76 11.11
CA ASP A 18 5.93 14.52 12.20
C ASP A 18 6.41 13.62 13.35
N LEU A 19 5.65 12.57 13.69
CA LEU A 19 6.10 11.57 14.64
C LEU A 19 7.42 10.92 14.21
N ASN A 20 7.56 10.58 12.94
CA ASN A 20 8.79 10.04 12.40
C ASN A 20 9.96 11.05 12.51
N ARG A 21 9.73 12.30 12.15
CA ARG A 21 10.74 13.38 12.25
C ARG A 21 11.22 13.56 13.68
N ILE A 22 10.30 13.61 14.65
CA ILE A 22 10.61 13.74 16.08
C ILE A 22 11.39 12.50 16.54
N TYR A 23 10.94 11.30 16.19
CA TYR A 23 11.61 10.07 16.56
C TYR A 23 13.09 10.04 16.15
N TYR A 24 13.38 10.42 14.90
CA TYR A 24 14.76 10.48 14.41
C TYR A 24 15.58 11.62 15.03
N SER A 25 14.98 12.77 15.32
CA SER A 25 15.70 13.90 15.93
C SER A 25 16.04 13.65 17.41
N CYS A 26 15.18 12.91 18.11
CA CYS A 26 15.35 12.64 19.55
C CYS A 26 16.22 11.41 19.87
N ASN A 27 16.69 10.67 18.86
CA ASN A 27 17.41 9.41 19.02
C ASN A 27 16.71 8.45 20.01
N SER A 28 15.41 8.30 19.84
CA SER A 28 14.55 7.52 20.74
C SER A 28 14.88 6.04 20.69
N LYS A 29 14.85 5.39 21.86
CA LYS A 29 14.99 3.92 21.99
C LYS A 29 13.65 3.17 21.88
N LEU A 30 12.55 3.89 21.78
CA LEU A 30 11.22 3.28 21.65
C LEU A 30 11.04 2.69 20.23
N PRO A 31 10.35 1.57 20.09
CA PRO A 31 10.08 0.99 18.77
C PRO A 31 9.13 1.89 17.98
N ILE A 32 9.60 2.51 16.91
CA ILE A 32 8.80 3.42 16.06
C ILE A 32 7.54 2.75 15.52
N ILE A 33 7.62 1.46 15.22
CA ILE A 33 6.47 0.68 14.72
C ILE A 33 5.33 0.68 15.72
N GLU A 34 5.61 0.40 16.98
CA GLU A 34 4.60 0.34 18.03
C GLU A 34 3.97 1.72 18.27
N LEU A 35 4.79 2.78 18.23
CA LEU A 35 4.31 4.16 18.36
C LEU A 35 3.36 4.51 17.20
N ARG A 36 3.76 4.19 15.96
CA ARG A 36 2.92 4.42 14.78
C ARG A 36 1.64 3.59 14.83
N GLN A 37 1.76 2.31 15.20
CA GLN A 37 0.62 1.41 15.32
C GLN A 37 -0.39 1.94 16.35
N SER A 38 0.07 2.34 17.52
CA SER A 38 -0.78 2.90 18.58
C SER A 38 -1.48 4.18 18.12
N MET A 39 -0.79 5.06 17.41
CA MET A 39 -1.37 6.28 16.85
C MET A 39 -2.43 5.96 15.77
N ILE A 40 -2.15 5.01 14.89
CA ILE A 40 -3.09 4.55 13.85
C ILE A 40 -4.34 3.94 14.49
N GLU A 41 -4.18 3.07 15.47
CA GLU A 41 -5.30 2.44 16.17
C GLU A 41 -6.14 3.46 16.94
N GLY A 42 -5.50 4.37 17.65
CA GLY A 42 -6.16 5.46 18.36
C GLY A 42 -7.00 6.34 17.41
N TRP A 43 -6.44 6.74 16.28
CA TRP A 43 -7.18 7.51 15.29
C TRP A 43 -8.33 6.71 14.67
N ARG A 44 -8.10 5.44 14.28
CA ARG A 44 -9.13 4.59 13.70
C ARG A 44 -10.29 4.30 14.63
N SER A 45 -10.06 4.27 15.94
CA SER A 45 -11.12 4.03 16.95
C SER A 45 -12.10 5.19 17.05
N THR A 46 -11.69 6.40 16.71
CA THR A 46 -12.50 7.64 16.84
C THR A 46 -12.96 8.19 15.49
N ALA A 47 -12.28 7.87 14.41
CA ALA A 47 -12.59 8.37 13.09
C ALA A 47 -13.87 7.72 12.49
N PRO A 48 -14.59 8.45 11.60
CA PRO A 48 -15.75 7.88 10.91
C PRO A 48 -15.39 6.58 10.19
N GLN A 49 -16.23 5.56 10.30
CA GLN A 49 -15.99 4.22 9.75
C GLN A 49 -15.67 4.22 8.24
N LYS A 50 -16.20 5.18 7.49
CA LYS A 50 -15.89 5.37 6.06
C LYS A 50 -14.39 5.52 5.80
N TRP A 51 -13.65 6.16 6.70
CA TRP A 51 -12.22 6.44 6.57
C TRP A 51 -11.35 5.51 7.41
N ALA A 52 -11.87 5.07 8.56
CA ALA A 52 -11.20 4.17 9.49
C ALA A 52 -11.18 2.72 9.03
N SER A 53 -12.00 2.34 8.01
CA SER A 53 -12.00 0.97 7.49
C SER A 53 -10.63 0.62 6.94
N GLU A 54 -10.18 -0.61 7.18
CA GLU A 54 -8.87 -1.10 6.73
C GLU A 54 -8.68 -0.91 5.21
N LYS A 55 -9.72 -1.18 4.43
CA LYS A 55 -9.71 -1.02 2.98
C LYS A 55 -9.50 0.43 2.55
N SER A 56 -10.13 1.40 3.20
CA SER A 56 -10.00 2.82 2.85
C SER A 56 -8.70 3.39 3.37
N PHE A 57 -8.30 3.00 4.58
CA PHE A 57 -7.12 3.51 5.26
C PHE A 57 -5.82 3.12 4.55
N TYR A 58 -5.73 1.86 4.09
CA TYR A 58 -4.54 1.34 3.42
C TYR A 58 -4.63 1.32 1.89
N THR A 59 -5.65 1.96 1.30
CA THR A 59 -5.76 1.96 -0.15
C THR A 59 -4.64 2.76 -0.81
N PRO A 60 -3.99 2.24 -1.87
CA PRO A 60 -2.99 2.99 -2.62
C PRO A 60 -3.56 4.18 -3.41
N ARG A 61 -4.89 4.36 -3.42
CA ARG A 61 -5.59 5.42 -4.18
C ARG A 61 -5.99 6.63 -3.33
N GLY A 62 -5.39 6.81 -2.16
CA GLY A 62 -5.72 7.94 -1.29
C GLY A 62 -5.72 7.57 0.19
N GLY A 63 -5.16 6.41 0.54
CA GLY A 63 -4.89 6.02 1.93
C GLY A 63 -3.61 6.68 2.46
N VAL A 64 -3.26 6.31 3.68
CA VAL A 64 -2.11 6.86 4.43
C VAL A 64 -0.83 6.90 3.60
N PHE A 65 -0.54 5.81 2.87
CA PHE A 65 0.69 5.73 2.07
C PHE A 65 0.82 6.86 1.03
N PHE A 66 -0.26 7.21 0.34
CA PHE A 66 -0.25 8.26 -0.66
C PHE A 66 0.08 9.63 -0.05
N TRP A 67 -0.49 9.92 1.10
CA TRP A 67 -0.28 11.18 1.78
C TRP A 67 1.07 11.25 2.52
N GLU A 68 1.57 10.15 3.04
CA GLU A 68 2.94 10.09 3.57
C GLU A 68 3.98 10.30 2.47
N TYR A 69 3.73 9.77 1.27
CA TYR A 69 4.57 10.04 0.10
C TYR A 69 4.59 11.54 -0.24
N GLU A 70 3.43 12.22 -0.21
CA GLU A 70 3.35 13.67 -0.38
C GLU A 70 4.20 14.41 0.66
N GLN A 71 4.11 14.04 1.93
CA GLN A 71 4.89 14.67 2.99
C GLN A 71 6.40 14.51 2.76
N CYS A 72 6.84 13.34 2.35
CA CYS A 72 8.24 13.12 2.01
C CYS A 72 8.72 14.00 0.84
N LEU A 73 7.88 14.23 -0.16
CA LEU A 73 8.19 15.15 -1.26
C LEU A 73 8.28 16.59 -0.77
N LEU A 74 7.38 17.01 0.12
CA LEU A 74 7.41 18.35 0.72
C LEU A 74 8.68 18.58 1.52
N ASP A 75 9.11 17.62 2.33
CA ASP A 75 10.38 17.69 3.08
C ASP A 75 11.57 17.89 2.15
N VAL A 76 11.61 17.17 1.02
CA VAL A 76 12.71 17.32 0.05
C VAL A 76 12.67 18.70 -0.61
N ILE A 77 11.48 19.19 -0.96
CA ILE A 77 11.32 20.53 -1.56
C ILE A 77 11.77 21.59 -0.55
N GLU A 78 11.36 21.48 0.71
CA GLU A 78 11.76 22.41 1.77
C GLU A 78 13.28 22.39 1.98
N ALA A 79 13.88 21.20 2.07
CA ALA A 79 15.32 21.06 2.24
C ALA A 79 16.11 21.68 1.08
N VAL A 80 15.64 21.52 -0.16
CA VAL A 80 16.26 22.15 -1.32
C VAL A 80 16.10 23.67 -1.30
N SER A 81 14.91 24.17 -0.94
CA SER A 81 14.59 25.59 -0.90
C SER A 81 15.42 26.34 0.15
N HIS A 82 15.65 25.73 1.29
CA HIS A 82 16.41 26.32 2.40
C HIS A 82 17.90 25.93 2.40
N GLN A 83 18.35 25.20 1.37
CA GLN A 83 19.73 24.67 1.30
C GLN A 83 20.13 23.93 2.57
N SER A 84 19.16 23.37 3.29
CA SER A 84 19.38 22.52 4.45
C SER A 84 19.88 21.15 4.02
N GLY A 85 20.52 20.43 4.93
CA GLY A 85 21.03 19.07 4.67
C GLY A 85 19.95 18.12 4.14
N LYS A 86 20.34 16.96 3.64
CA LYS A 86 19.39 15.97 3.11
C LYS A 86 18.44 15.49 4.22
N PRO A 87 17.13 15.53 3.99
CA PRO A 87 16.13 14.95 4.89
C PRO A 87 16.17 13.41 4.74
N GLU A 88 17.18 12.77 5.31
CA GLU A 88 17.47 11.33 5.12
C GLU A 88 16.22 10.42 5.30
N PRO A 89 15.36 10.62 6.30
CA PRO A 89 14.16 9.80 6.42
C PRO A 89 13.28 9.87 5.17
N ALA A 90 12.98 11.07 4.69
CA ALA A 90 12.15 11.27 3.50
C ALA A 90 12.81 10.71 2.24
N VAL A 91 14.11 10.94 2.07
CA VAL A 91 14.88 10.43 0.93
C VAL A 91 14.92 8.89 0.93
N SER A 92 15.13 8.26 2.08
CA SER A 92 15.10 6.80 2.21
C SER A 92 13.75 6.22 1.80
N MET A 93 12.66 6.80 2.28
CA MET A 93 11.31 6.39 1.89
C MET A 93 11.06 6.56 0.39
N LEU A 94 11.48 7.68 -0.20
CA LEU A 94 11.31 7.92 -1.62
C LEU A 94 12.09 6.92 -2.49
N ARG A 95 13.24 6.44 -2.03
CA ARG A 95 14.03 5.40 -2.73
C ARG A 95 13.31 4.05 -2.80
N GLU A 96 12.46 3.75 -1.82
CA GLU A 96 11.71 2.49 -1.77
C GLU A 96 10.42 2.52 -2.63
N VAL A 97 9.94 3.72 -2.99
CA VAL A 97 8.71 3.88 -3.78
C VAL A 97 8.70 3.05 -5.06
N PRO A 98 9.77 2.99 -5.89
CA PRO A 98 9.77 2.15 -7.09
C PRO A 98 9.57 0.66 -6.77
N GLY A 99 10.17 0.15 -5.69
CA GLY A 99 10.00 -1.22 -5.22
C GLY A 99 8.55 -1.50 -4.82
N ILE A 100 7.97 -0.59 -4.05
CA ILE A 100 6.56 -0.67 -3.61
C ILE A 100 5.62 -0.63 -4.82
N GLN A 101 5.84 0.29 -5.75
CA GLN A 101 5.05 0.40 -6.98
C GLN A 101 5.13 -0.88 -7.83
N ARG A 102 6.33 -1.46 -7.96
CA ARG A 102 6.53 -2.73 -8.68
C ARG A 102 5.76 -3.87 -8.02
N THR A 103 5.79 -3.96 -6.70
CA THR A 103 5.05 -4.98 -5.94
C THR A 103 3.54 -4.82 -6.14
N MET A 104 3.03 -3.59 -6.06
CA MET A 104 1.61 -3.29 -6.32
C MET A 104 1.21 -3.60 -7.77
N PHE A 105 2.08 -3.29 -8.72
CA PHE A 105 1.83 -3.58 -10.14
C PHE A 105 1.76 -5.08 -10.39
N ASN A 106 2.72 -5.85 -9.88
CA ASN A 106 2.72 -7.31 -9.98
C ASN A 106 1.46 -7.92 -9.35
N HIS A 107 1.06 -7.43 -8.19
CA HIS A 107 -0.18 -7.87 -7.54
C HIS A 107 -1.42 -7.61 -8.42
N ARG A 108 -1.49 -6.45 -9.09
CA ARG A 108 -2.59 -6.13 -10.02
C ARG A 108 -2.57 -7.00 -11.26
N ILE A 109 -1.38 -7.32 -11.81
CA ILE A 109 -1.25 -8.23 -12.96
C ILE A 109 -1.79 -9.61 -12.58
N VAL A 110 -1.38 -10.16 -11.44
CA VAL A 110 -1.88 -11.47 -10.99
C VAL A 110 -3.38 -11.45 -10.78
N ALA A 111 -3.96 -10.37 -10.22
CA ALA A 111 -5.40 -10.20 -10.10
C ALA A 111 -6.11 -10.19 -11.46
N ALA A 112 -5.59 -9.44 -12.42
CA ALA A 112 -6.14 -9.34 -13.77
C ALA A 112 -6.06 -10.70 -14.51
N LEU A 113 -4.93 -11.39 -14.42
CA LEU A 113 -4.77 -12.72 -15.00
C LEU A 113 -5.72 -13.74 -14.37
N SER A 114 -5.86 -13.72 -13.03
CA SER A 114 -6.83 -14.59 -12.34
C SER A 114 -8.27 -14.34 -12.79
N PHE A 115 -8.64 -13.06 -12.94
CA PHE A 115 -9.96 -12.69 -13.44
C PHE A 115 -10.18 -13.14 -14.89
N MET A 116 -9.22 -12.86 -15.77
CA MET A 116 -9.32 -13.24 -17.20
C MET A 116 -9.39 -14.75 -17.37
N THR A 117 -8.51 -15.51 -16.72
CA THR A 117 -8.53 -16.97 -16.81
C THR A 117 -9.82 -17.56 -16.26
N GLY A 118 -10.34 -17.00 -15.16
CA GLY A 118 -11.65 -17.37 -14.60
C GLY A 118 -12.82 -17.07 -15.52
N PHE A 119 -12.80 -15.90 -16.15
CA PHE A 119 -13.82 -15.50 -17.12
C PHE A 119 -13.82 -16.44 -18.33
N PHE A 120 -12.66 -16.72 -18.93
CA PHE A 120 -12.56 -17.62 -20.07
C PHE A 120 -12.92 -19.07 -19.70
N SER A 121 -12.51 -19.54 -18.54
CA SER A 121 -12.90 -20.86 -18.03
C SER A 121 -14.43 -20.96 -17.87
N GLY A 122 -15.04 -19.97 -17.18
CA GLY A 122 -16.48 -19.94 -16.95
C GLY A 122 -17.28 -19.85 -18.27
N ASN A 123 -16.84 -18.98 -19.19
CA ASN A 123 -17.48 -18.87 -20.51
C ASN A 123 -17.32 -20.16 -21.33
N GLY A 124 -16.17 -20.82 -21.29
CA GLY A 124 -15.95 -22.10 -21.97
C GLY A 124 -16.86 -23.21 -21.43
N PHE A 125 -17.01 -23.32 -20.12
CA PHE A 125 -17.98 -24.25 -19.52
C PHE A 125 -19.42 -23.92 -19.92
N TYR A 126 -19.79 -22.65 -19.93
CA TYR A 126 -21.12 -22.24 -20.38
C TYR A 126 -21.39 -22.64 -21.84
N GLN A 127 -20.43 -22.43 -22.74
CA GLN A 127 -20.57 -22.81 -24.16
C GLN A 127 -20.66 -24.33 -24.33
N TYR A 128 -19.90 -25.10 -23.57
CA TYR A 128 -19.99 -26.56 -23.57
C TYR A 128 -21.34 -27.05 -23.10
N ILE A 129 -21.84 -26.56 -21.96
CA ILE A 129 -23.15 -26.97 -21.40
C ILE A 129 -24.33 -26.58 -22.36
N THR A 130 -24.20 -25.45 -23.05
CA THR A 130 -25.23 -25.00 -23.98
C THR A 130 -25.11 -25.64 -25.38
N GLY A 131 -24.19 -26.56 -25.59
CA GLY A 131 -23.98 -27.24 -26.88
C GLY A 131 -23.41 -26.34 -27.98
N LYS A 132 -22.86 -25.17 -27.62
CA LYS A 132 -22.24 -24.23 -28.57
C LYS A 132 -20.78 -24.55 -28.87
N SER A 133 -20.12 -25.34 -28.03
CA SER A 133 -18.77 -25.81 -28.20
C SER A 133 -18.68 -27.26 -27.74
N GLU A 134 -17.92 -28.08 -28.48
CA GLU A 134 -17.58 -29.45 -28.07
C GLU A 134 -16.30 -29.55 -27.25
N ASP A 135 -15.56 -28.45 -27.16
CA ASP A 135 -14.26 -28.41 -26.46
C ASP A 135 -14.42 -28.09 -24.98
N ILE A 136 -14.20 -29.09 -24.14
CA ILE A 136 -14.17 -28.96 -22.67
C ILE A 136 -12.74 -28.84 -22.14
N VAL A 137 -11.71 -29.15 -22.94
CA VAL A 137 -10.33 -29.24 -22.47
C VAL A 137 -9.79 -27.88 -22.04
N VAL A 138 -10.07 -26.85 -22.82
CA VAL A 138 -9.59 -25.48 -22.54
C VAL A 138 -10.14 -24.95 -21.20
N PRO A 139 -11.46 -24.97 -20.93
CA PRO A 139 -11.97 -24.51 -19.63
C PRO A 139 -11.48 -25.38 -18.46
N LEU A 140 -11.25 -26.67 -18.68
CA LEU A 140 -10.75 -27.58 -17.66
C LEU A 140 -9.28 -27.26 -17.24
N ILE A 141 -8.44 -26.85 -18.18
CA ILE A 141 -7.06 -26.41 -17.90
C ILE A 141 -7.04 -25.02 -17.26
N LEU A 142 -7.91 -24.11 -17.70
CA LEU A 142 -7.96 -22.74 -17.16
C LEU A 142 -8.46 -22.68 -15.71
N LEU A 143 -9.29 -23.61 -15.27
CA LEU A 143 -9.82 -23.63 -13.91
C LEU A 143 -8.74 -23.76 -12.82
N PRO A 144 -7.88 -24.80 -12.84
CA PRO A 144 -6.79 -24.91 -11.86
C PRO A 144 -5.79 -23.77 -11.96
N LEU A 145 -5.54 -23.24 -13.17
CA LEU A 145 -4.70 -22.05 -13.36
C LEU A 145 -5.31 -20.83 -12.65
N THR A 146 -6.61 -20.62 -12.78
CA THR A 146 -7.34 -19.54 -12.10
C THR A 146 -7.22 -19.67 -10.59
N ILE A 147 -7.40 -20.88 -10.06
CA ILE A 147 -7.28 -21.17 -8.63
C ILE A 147 -5.85 -20.85 -8.14
N GLY A 148 -4.83 -21.31 -8.87
CA GLY A 148 -3.42 -21.05 -8.55
C GLY A 148 -3.09 -19.56 -8.56
N LEU A 149 -3.56 -18.82 -9.57
CA LEU A 149 -3.39 -17.36 -9.67
C LEU A 149 -4.12 -16.63 -8.54
N TYR A 150 -5.33 -17.06 -8.18
CA TYR A 150 -6.08 -16.48 -7.06
C TYR A 150 -5.36 -16.71 -5.71
N TYR A 151 -4.81 -17.88 -5.49
CA TYR A 151 -3.99 -18.15 -4.31
C TYR A 151 -2.73 -17.29 -4.28
N THR A 152 -2.05 -17.15 -5.42
CA THR A 152 -0.88 -16.29 -5.56
C THR A 152 -1.25 -14.83 -5.29
N TYR A 153 -2.39 -14.35 -5.83
CA TYR A 153 -2.92 -13.02 -5.55
C TYR A 153 -3.12 -12.78 -4.04
N ARG A 154 -3.73 -13.73 -3.34
CA ARG A 154 -3.94 -13.61 -1.89
C ARG A 154 -2.65 -13.60 -1.08
N ARG A 155 -1.65 -14.37 -1.50
CA ARG A 155 -0.32 -14.40 -0.84
C ARG A 155 0.53 -13.19 -1.10
N LEU A 156 0.45 -12.64 -2.31
CA LEU A 156 1.22 -11.46 -2.70
C LEU A 156 0.55 -10.14 -2.29
N ALA A 157 -0.64 -10.17 -1.67
CA ALA A 157 -1.31 -8.97 -1.21
C ALA A 157 -0.36 -8.21 -0.26
N PRO A 158 0.25 -7.10 -0.69
CA PRO A 158 1.09 -6.32 0.20
C PRO A 158 0.19 -5.77 1.29
N SER A 159 0.60 -5.91 2.54
CA SER A 159 0.06 -5.05 3.59
C SER A 159 0.69 -3.68 3.38
N PRO A 160 -0.06 -2.67 2.92
CA PRO A 160 0.50 -1.34 2.61
C PRO A 160 1.15 -0.70 3.83
N ALA A 161 0.65 -0.99 5.02
CA ALA A 161 1.24 -0.52 6.28
C ALA A 161 2.63 -1.10 6.54
N ILE A 162 2.84 -2.37 6.21
CA ILE A 162 4.12 -3.07 6.49
C ILE A 162 5.23 -2.59 5.56
N SER A 163 4.92 -2.24 4.31
CA SER A 163 5.94 -1.82 3.35
C SER A 163 6.62 -0.50 3.74
N ILE A 164 5.86 0.45 4.28
CA ILE A 164 6.41 1.72 4.77
C ILE A 164 7.20 1.52 6.07
N LEU A 165 6.68 0.70 6.97
CA LEU A 165 7.30 0.38 8.25
C LEU A 165 8.62 -0.39 8.09
N ARG A 166 8.77 -1.19 7.05
CA ARG A 166 9.98 -1.95 6.77
C ARG A 166 11.19 -1.06 6.48
N VAL A 167 10.98 -0.01 5.70
CA VAL A 167 12.03 0.98 5.36
C VAL A 167 12.60 1.65 6.60
N TRP A 168 11.74 1.94 7.57
CA TRP A 168 12.14 2.60 8.80
C TRP A 168 12.86 1.67 9.79
N ASN A 169 12.58 0.36 9.72
CA ASN A 169 13.21 -0.63 10.60
C ASN A 169 14.62 -1.03 10.18
N GLU A 170 14.84 -1.21 8.88
CA GLU A 170 16.15 -1.66 8.39
C GLU A 170 17.28 -0.67 8.74
N LYS A 171 16.93 0.61 8.99
CA LYS A 171 17.90 1.62 9.37
C LYS A 171 18.26 1.59 10.86
N THR A 172 17.33 1.17 11.71
CA THR A 172 17.58 1.05 13.16
C THR A 172 18.53 -0.10 13.49
N ASP A 173 18.48 -1.18 12.69
CA ASP A 173 19.34 -2.35 12.85
C ASP A 173 20.74 -2.16 12.26
N SER A 174 20.94 -1.19 11.34
CA SER A 174 22.25 -0.90 10.75
C SER A 174 23.08 0.09 11.55
N ASP A 175 22.47 0.85 12.46
CA ASP A 175 23.13 1.85 13.30
C ASP A 175 23.36 1.36 14.75
N SER A 176 23.05 0.11 15.07
CA SER A 176 23.28 -0.56 16.33
C SER A 176 24.48 -1.51 16.25
#